data_ec6a8602087479769f5377916f96ed1b
#
_entry.id   ec6a8602087479769f5377916f96ed1b
#
_cell.length_a   1.000
_cell.length_b   1.000
_cell.length_c   1.000
_cell.angle_alpha   90.00
_cell.angle_beta   90.00
_cell.angle_gamma   90.00
#
_symmetry.space_group_name_H-M   'P 1'
#
loop_
_entity.id
_entity.type
_entity.pdbx_description
1 polymer ?
#
loop_
_entity_poly.entity_id
_entity_poly.type
_entity_poly.pdbx_seq_one_letter_code
_entity_poly.pdbx_strand_id
1 'polypeptide(L)'
;MYYSLIRKALFQLDPERAHELTFRQLKRISGSPFEFLIHQSVATKPVTCMGLSFKNPLGLAAGLDKDGDCIDAFGAMGFGFIEIGTVTPRAQVGNDKPRLFRIVEAEGLINRMGFNNLGVDNLVENVKKAKYGGVIGINIGKNKDTPVEHGKDDYLICMEKIYPYAGYIAINISSPNTPGLRTLQYGEALDDLLSAIKDKQSELQQKYQKYVPVAVKIAPDLSEEELIQIADSLIRHNIDGAIATNTTLDRKLVEGLNYCQQAGGLSGRPIQLRSTEVIRQLYRELRGEIPIIGVGGIDSLTAAREKIASGASLIQIFSGFIYHGPKLVKDIVNHI
;
A
#
# COMPACT_ATOMS: atom_id res chain seq x y z
N MET A 1 9.50 0.14 24.50
CA MET A 1 9.44 1.25 25.49
C MET A 1 9.72 2.62 24.82
N TYR A 2 10.81 2.80 24.08
CA TYR A 2 11.15 4.10 23.48
C TYR A 2 10.13 4.65 22.48
N TYR A 3 9.55 3.79 21.60
CA TYR A 3 8.61 4.26 20.60
C TYR A 3 7.33 4.89 21.19
N SER A 4 6.83 4.37 22.31
CA SER A 4 5.64 4.94 22.96
C SER A 4 5.84 6.39 23.44
N LEU A 5 7.04 6.74 23.85
CA LEU A 5 7.38 8.12 24.22
C LEU A 5 7.51 9.01 22.99
N ILE A 6 8.18 8.51 21.94
CA ILE A 6 8.29 9.21 20.64
C ILE A 6 6.89 9.45 20.07
N ARG A 7 6.03 8.43 20.06
CA ARG A 7 4.65 8.55 19.58
C ARG A 7 3.86 9.60 20.37
N LYS A 8 3.96 9.61 21.71
CA LYS A 8 3.28 10.62 22.55
C LYS A 8 3.69 12.03 22.13
N ALA A 9 4.96 12.29 21.90
CA ALA A 9 5.46 13.58 21.46
C ALA A 9 4.98 13.93 20.02
N LEU A 10 5.09 12.98 19.07
CA LEU A 10 4.63 13.18 17.69
C LEU A 10 3.12 13.38 17.60
N PHE A 11 2.34 12.79 18.50
CA PHE A 11 0.89 12.92 18.49
C PHE A 11 0.38 14.28 19.01
N GLN A 12 1.25 15.08 19.62
CA GLN A 12 0.94 16.50 19.94
C GLN A 12 1.02 17.40 18.69
N LEU A 13 1.70 16.94 17.64
CA LEU A 13 1.82 17.68 16.39
C LEU A 13 0.67 17.33 15.44
N ASP A 14 0.40 18.24 14.50
CA ASP A 14 -0.43 17.92 13.34
C ASP A 14 0.08 16.62 12.67
N PRO A 15 -0.84 15.73 12.21
CA PRO A 15 -0.43 14.42 11.68
C PRO A 15 0.53 14.48 10.50
N GLU A 16 0.33 15.42 9.58
CA GLU A 16 1.20 15.56 8.39
C GLU A 16 2.55 16.17 8.77
N ARG A 17 2.58 17.13 9.69
CA ARG A 17 3.85 17.67 10.25
C ARG A 17 4.65 16.60 11.00
N ALA A 18 3.98 15.74 11.77
CA ALA A 18 4.63 14.62 12.45
C ALA A 18 5.25 13.64 11.44
N HIS A 19 4.55 13.35 10.34
CA HIS A 19 5.06 12.53 9.24
C HIS A 19 6.31 13.18 8.60
N GLU A 20 6.25 14.42 8.19
CA GLU A 20 7.37 15.16 7.59
C GLU A 20 8.60 15.18 8.51
N LEU A 21 8.39 15.44 9.82
CA LEU A 21 9.47 15.43 10.80
C LEU A 21 10.11 14.04 10.92
N THR A 22 9.27 12.99 11.02
CA THR A 22 9.75 11.61 11.13
C THR A 22 10.58 11.21 9.90
N PHE A 23 10.09 11.49 8.70
CA PHE A 23 10.79 11.19 7.45
C PHE A 23 12.13 11.92 7.34
N ARG A 24 12.16 13.19 7.74
CA ARG A 24 13.42 13.96 7.80
C ARG A 24 14.46 13.31 8.73
N GLN A 25 14.02 12.78 9.87
CA GLN A 25 14.93 12.07 10.79
C GLN A 25 15.35 10.70 10.24
N LEU A 26 14.42 9.94 9.66
CA LEU A 26 14.72 8.63 9.05
C LEU A 26 15.74 8.77 7.92
N LYS A 27 15.61 9.77 7.05
CA LYS A 27 16.61 10.09 6.00
C LYS A 27 18.00 10.39 6.56
N ARG A 28 18.08 11.07 7.72
CA ARG A 28 19.36 11.41 8.36
C ARG A 28 20.00 10.21 9.05
N ILE A 29 19.19 9.30 9.60
CA ILE A 29 19.66 8.14 10.36
C ILE A 29 20.06 7.02 9.40
N SER A 30 19.28 6.78 8.34
CA SER A 30 19.54 5.73 7.36
C SER A 30 20.88 5.94 6.67
N GLY A 31 21.70 4.88 6.60
CA GLY A 31 23.04 4.91 6.04
C GLY A 31 24.08 5.68 6.88
N SER A 32 23.70 6.18 8.08
CA SER A 32 24.62 6.84 9.02
C SER A 32 25.07 5.87 10.12
N PRO A 33 26.11 6.23 10.93
CA PRO A 33 26.48 5.44 12.11
C PRO A 33 25.36 5.23 13.13
N PHE A 34 24.28 6.02 13.06
CA PHE A 34 23.14 5.95 13.96
C PHE A 34 22.03 5.01 13.46
N GLU A 35 22.21 4.32 12.34
CA GLU A 35 21.21 3.40 11.77
C GLU A 35 20.82 2.28 12.77
N PHE A 36 21.72 1.91 13.69
CA PHE A 36 21.41 0.95 14.74
C PHE A 36 20.20 1.33 15.62
N LEU A 37 19.81 2.60 15.67
CA LEU A 37 18.63 3.07 16.41
C LEU A 37 17.30 2.59 15.78
N ILE A 38 17.31 2.33 14.48
CA ILE A 38 16.14 1.86 13.72
C ILE A 38 16.27 0.43 13.26
N HIS A 39 17.49 -0.12 13.24
CA HIS A 39 17.76 -1.48 12.81
C HIS A 39 17.14 -2.51 13.75
N GLN A 40 16.44 -3.51 13.18
CA GLN A 40 15.92 -4.65 13.91
C GLN A 40 16.37 -5.97 13.28
N SER A 41 16.90 -6.85 14.10
CA SER A 41 17.06 -8.24 13.73
C SER A 41 15.71 -8.96 13.83
N VAL A 42 15.23 -9.48 12.72
CA VAL A 42 13.99 -10.27 12.62
C VAL A 42 14.28 -11.64 12.01
N ALA A 43 13.42 -12.61 12.27
CA ALA A 43 13.55 -13.94 11.69
C ALA A 43 13.44 -13.89 10.15
N THR A 44 14.22 -14.72 9.48
CA THR A 44 14.07 -14.96 8.05
C THR A 44 13.01 -16.05 7.87
N LYS A 45 11.89 -15.69 7.24
CA LYS A 45 10.77 -16.59 6.92
C LYS A 45 10.39 -16.40 5.46
N PRO A 46 11.17 -16.95 4.52
CA PRO A 46 11.00 -16.66 3.11
C PRO A 46 9.67 -17.19 2.60
N VAL A 47 9.03 -16.39 1.76
CA VAL A 47 7.76 -16.71 1.09
C VAL A 47 7.91 -16.44 -0.39
N THR A 48 7.50 -17.40 -1.23
CA THR A 48 7.40 -17.19 -2.68
C THR A 48 5.97 -16.79 -3.02
N CYS A 49 5.83 -15.66 -3.71
CA CYS A 49 4.55 -15.11 -4.14
C CYS A 49 4.73 -14.35 -5.45
N MET A 50 3.81 -14.46 -6.40
CA MET A 50 3.91 -13.80 -7.72
C MET A 50 5.25 -14.07 -8.44
N GLY A 51 5.85 -15.24 -8.26
CA GLY A 51 7.18 -15.59 -8.80
C GLY A 51 8.37 -14.89 -8.12
N LEU A 52 8.14 -14.11 -7.06
CA LEU A 52 9.17 -13.40 -6.30
C LEU A 52 9.44 -14.07 -4.95
N SER A 53 10.68 -13.96 -4.47
CA SER A 53 11.07 -14.39 -3.13
C SER A 53 11.11 -13.22 -2.15
N PHE A 54 10.29 -13.27 -1.12
CA PHE A 54 10.22 -12.27 -0.05
C PHE A 54 10.95 -12.78 1.19
N LYS A 55 11.70 -11.92 1.87
CA LYS A 55 12.47 -12.30 3.09
C LYS A 55 11.57 -12.76 4.24
N ASN A 56 10.39 -12.19 4.34
CA ASN A 56 9.31 -12.56 5.25
C ASN A 56 7.97 -12.04 4.69
N PRO A 57 6.81 -12.52 5.19
CA PRO A 57 5.51 -12.17 4.61
C PRO A 57 5.00 -10.76 4.94
N LEU A 58 5.70 -9.97 5.77
CA LEU A 58 5.24 -8.67 6.22
C LEU A 58 5.88 -7.51 5.41
N GLY A 59 5.05 -6.72 4.76
CA GLY A 59 5.44 -5.53 4.01
C GLY A 59 4.95 -4.22 4.60
N LEU A 60 5.57 -3.12 4.14
CA LEU A 60 5.06 -1.78 4.31
C LEU A 60 4.04 -1.50 3.20
N ALA A 61 2.85 -0.98 3.59
CA ALA A 61 1.83 -0.61 2.62
C ALA A 61 2.13 0.75 1.97
N ALA A 62 1.72 0.91 0.70
CA ALA A 62 1.78 2.18 -0.01
C ALA A 62 1.08 3.32 0.74
N GLY A 63 1.55 4.54 0.51
CA GLY A 63 1.02 5.78 1.08
C GLY A 63 1.85 6.33 2.24
N LEU A 64 2.66 5.51 2.91
CA LEU A 64 3.56 5.99 3.95
C LEU A 64 4.82 6.63 3.34
N ASP A 65 5.48 5.94 2.44
CA ASP A 65 6.62 6.45 1.66
C ASP A 65 6.21 6.64 0.19
N LYS A 66 5.69 7.82 -0.13
CA LYS A 66 5.09 8.06 -1.46
C LYS A 66 6.13 8.25 -2.56
N ASP A 67 7.26 8.80 -2.21
CA ASP A 67 8.31 9.16 -3.16
C ASP A 67 9.54 8.24 -3.09
N GLY A 68 9.50 7.19 -2.23
CA GLY A 68 10.63 6.28 -2.05
C GLY A 68 11.80 6.89 -1.28
N ASP A 69 11.50 7.81 -0.38
CA ASP A 69 12.49 8.61 0.35
C ASP A 69 13.20 7.86 1.48
N CYS A 70 12.58 6.81 2.02
CA CYS A 70 13.01 6.13 3.24
C CYS A 70 13.06 4.59 3.09
N ILE A 71 13.22 4.08 1.86
CA ILE A 71 13.23 2.64 1.56
C ILE A 71 14.21 1.90 2.47
N ASP A 72 15.45 2.35 2.55
CA ASP A 72 16.50 1.70 3.34
C ASP A 72 16.18 1.71 4.84
N ALA A 73 15.60 2.81 5.34
CA ALA A 73 15.20 2.92 6.74
C ALA A 73 14.12 1.89 7.10
N PHE A 74 13.10 1.72 6.25
CA PHE A 74 12.08 0.69 6.46
C PHE A 74 12.65 -0.73 6.31
N GLY A 75 13.57 -0.92 5.37
CA GLY A 75 14.32 -2.17 5.24
C GLY A 75 15.07 -2.54 6.53
N ALA A 76 15.76 -1.57 7.14
CA ALA A 76 16.47 -1.73 8.41
C ALA A 76 15.52 -2.07 9.58
N MET A 77 14.25 -1.65 9.53
CA MET A 77 13.23 -1.99 10.53
C MET A 77 12.68 -3.42 10.40
N GLY A 78 13.12 -4.21 9.40
CA GLY A 78 12.79 -5.63 9.28
C GLY A 78 11.63 -5.97 8.36
N PHE A 79 11.10 -5.03 7.59
CA PHE A 79 10.11 -5.33 6.56
C PHE A 79 10.68 -6.28 5.50
N GLY A 80 9.91 -7.30 5.13
CA GLY A 80 10.27 -8.27 4.10
C GLY A 80 10.15 -7.71 2.68
N PHE A 81 9.28 -6.70 2.51
CA PHE A 81 9.14 -5.93 1.28
C PHE A 81 8.56 -4.54 1.59
N ILE A 82 8.71 -3.64 0.65
CA ILE A 82 8.30 -2.23 0.82
C ILE A 82 7.50 -1.81 -0.41
N GLU A 83 6.25 -1.40 -0.22
CA GLU A 83 5.44 -0.79 -1.27
C GLU A 83 5.48 0.73 -1.13
N ILE A 84 6.12 1.40 -2.10
CA ILE A 84 6.21 2.85 -2.19
C ILE A 84 5.16 3.42 -3.13
N GLY A 85 4.88 4.70 -3.05
CA GLY A 85 3.81 5.36 -3.81
C GLY A 85 2.58 5.61 -2.91
N THR A 86 1.41 5.96 -3.44
CA THR A 86 1.04 5.98 -4.86
C THR A 86 1.72 7.16 -5.55
N VAL A 87 2.36 6.88 -6.65
CA VAL A 87 2.97 7.88 -7.51
C VAL A 87 2.13 8.07 -8.78
N THR A 88 2.16 9.26 -9.35
CA THR A 88 1.50 9.63 -10.61
C THR A 88 2.51 10.10 -11.63
N PRO A 89 2.19 10.12 -12.95
CA PRO A 89 3.13 10.56 -13.97
C PRO A 89 3.75 11.92 -13.69
N ARG A 90 2.91 12.88 -13.33
CA ARG A 90 3.34 14.24 -12.95
C ARG A 90 3.24 14.43 -11.45
N ALA A 91 4.13 15.27 -10.90
CA ALA A 91 4.01 15.73 -9.52
C ALA A 91 2.66 16.40 -9.27
N GLN A 92 2.10 16.20 -8.07
CA GLN A 92 0.88 16.90 -7.66
C GLN A 92 0.86 17.12 -6.15
N VAL A 93 0.30 18.26 -5.73
CA VAL A 93 0.23 18.66 -4.32
C VAL A 93 -0.80 17.88 -3.50
N GLY A 94 -1.72 17.20 -4.19
CA GLY A 94 -2.85 16.51 -3.56
C GLY A 94 -4.00 17.45 -3.19
N ASN A 95 -4.82 17.02 -2.22
CA ASN A 95 -5.96 17.81 -1.72
C ASN A 95 -5.53 18.83 -0.67
N ASP A 96 -6.38 19.83 -0.40
CA ASP A 96 -6.13 20.90 0.56
C ASP A 96 -5.95 20.36 1.99
N LYS A 97 -5.09 21.04 2.74
CA LYS A 97 -4.87 20.77 4.18
C LYS A 97 -5.95 21.50 5.03
N PRO A 98 -6.36 20.94 6.19
CA PRO A 98 -5.94 19.66 6.76
C PRO A 98 -6.58 18.46 6.03
N ARG A 99 -5.79 17.41 5.84
CA ARG A 99 -6.19 16.23 5.04
C ARG A 99 -5.81 14.88 5.67
N LEU A 100 -5.32 14.90 6.91
CA LEU A 100 -4.96 13.72 7.70
C LEU A 100 -5.39 13.92 9.15
N PHE A 101 -6.18 12.97 9.68
CA PHE A 101 -6.78 13.06 11.01
C PHE A 101 -6.56 11.76 11.77
N ARG A 102 -6.19 11.86 13.05
CA ARG A 102 -6.07 10.69 13.95
C ARG A 102 -7.34 10.52 14.75
N ILE A 103 -7.86 9.30 14.77
CA ILE A 103 -8.91 8.87 15.71
C ILE A 103 -8.21 7.99 16.75
N VAL A 104 -7.63 8.62 17.75
CA VAL A 104 -6.69 7.95 18.67
C VAL A 104 -7.37 6.84 19.46
N GLU A 105 -8.61 7.06 19.89
CA GLU A 105 -9.41 6.12 20.67
C GLU A 105 -9.68 4.82 19.93
N ALA A 106 -9.81 4.89 18.61
CA ALA A 106 -10.03 3.73 17.73
C ALA A 106 -8.76 3.23 17.06
N GLU A 107 -7.59 3.80 17.35
CA GLU A 107 -6.35 3.55 16.59
C GLU A 107 -6.55 3.62 15.07
N GLY A 108 -7.35 4.62 14.65
CA GLY A 108 -7.73 4.88 13.27
C GLY A 108 -7.10 6.15 12.71
N LEU A 109 -7.08 6.24 11.39
CA LEU A 109 -6.70 7.44 10.64
C LEU A 109 -7.73 7.70 9.55
N ILE A 110 -8.16 8.95 9.41
CA ILE A 110 -8.89 9.39 8.22
C ILE A 110 -7.95 10.24 7.37
N ASN A 111 -7.87 9.94 6.08
CA ASN A 111 -7.08 10.72 5.15
C ASN A 111 -7.84 11.04 3.87
N ARG A 112 -7.55 12.23 3.32
CA ARG A 112 -7.94 12.67 1.99
C ARG A 112 -6.75 13.25 1.24
N MET A 113 -5.62 12.52 1.22
CA MET A 113 -4.34 13.00 0.70
C MET A 113 -4.39 13.37 -0.78
N GLY A 114 -5.12 12.60 -1.62
CA GLY A 114 -5.26 12.90 -3.05
C GLY A 114 -3.97 12.65 -3.84
N PHE A 115 -3.22 11.61 -3.49
CA PHE A 115 -1.97 11.21 -4.15
C PHE A 115 -0.94 12.33 -4.27
N ASN A 116 -0.71 13.09 -3.19
CA ASN A 116 0.40 14.05 -3.17
C ASN A 116 1.73 13.33 -3.34
N ASN A 117 2.49 13.69 -4.38
CA ASN A 117 3.78 13.09 -4.74
C ASN A 117 4.59 14.00 -5.65
N LEU A 118 5.87 13.73 -5.80
CA LEU A 118 6.82 14.49 -6.61
C LEU A 118 6.97 13.98 -8.05
N GLY A 119 6.10 13.07 -8.48
CA GLY A 119 6.10 12.48 -9.82
C GLY A 119 6.99 11.25 -9.95
N VAL A 120 6.68 10.45 -10.97
CA VAL A 120 7.33 9.15 -11.17
C VAL A 120 8.84 9.26 -11.41
N ASP A 121 9.32 10.33 -12.03
CA ASP A 121 10.74 10.52 -12.28
C ASP A 121 11.53 10.70 -10.98
N ASN A 122 10.98 11.48 -10.01
CA ASN A 122 11.58 11.63 -8.69
C ASN A 122 11.61 10.29 -7.92
N LEU A 123 10.53 9.52 -7.97
CA LEU A 123 10.47 8.22 -7.32
C LEU A 123 11.53 7.26 -7.91
N VAL A 124 11.69 7.22 -9.24
CA VAL A 124 12.72 6.41 -9.91
C VAL A 124 14.12 6.78 -9.44
N GLU A 125 14.43 8.07 -9.34
CA GLU A 125 15.75 8.50 -8.84
C GLU A 125 16.01 8.10 -7.39
N ASN A 126 14.97 8.04 -6.55
CA ASN A 126 15.09 7.57 -5.18
C ASN A 126 15.28 6.04 -5.12
N VAL A 127 14.52 5.28 -5.93
CA VAL A 127 14.68 3.82 -6.01
C VAL A 127 16.08 3.42 -6.49
N LYS A 128 16.65 4.13 -7.48
CA LYS A 128 18.03 3.90 -7.94
C LYS A 128 19.08 4.07 -6.85
N LYS A 129 18.84 4.97 -5.88
CA LYS A 129 19.76 5.24 -4.76
C LYS A 129 19.60 4.27 -3.60
N ALA A 130 18.46 3.59 -3.51
CA ALA A 130 18.17 2.66 -2.43
C ALA A 130 19.11 1.45 -2.45
N LYS A 131 19.55 1.05 -1.27
CA LYS A 131 20.44 -0.11 -1.05
C LYS A 131 19.67 -1.34 -0.53
N TYR A 132 18.37 -1.18 -0.31
CA TYR A 132 17.51 -2.25 0.19
C TYR A 132 17.51 -3.45 -0.74
N GLY A 133 18.00 -4.59 -0.26
CA GLY A 133 18.10 -5.83 -1.05
C GLY A 133 16.83 -6.71 -1.01
N GLY A 134 15.69 -6.18 -0.60
CA GLY A 134 14.39 -6.88 -0.65
C GLY A 134 13.55 -6.46 -1.85
N VAL A 135 12.31 -6.95 -1.91
CA VAL A 135 11.37 -6.62 -2.98
C VAL A 135 10.80 -5.21 -2.76
N ILE A 136 10.89 -4.36 -3.78
CA ILE A 136 10.25 -3.03 -3.81
C ILE A 136 9.03 -3.13 -4.71
N GLY A 137 7.84 -2.96 -4.13
CA GLY A 137 6.61 -2.74 -4.87
C GLY A 137 6.45 -1.25 -5.19
N ILE A 138 6.00 -0.92 -6.40
CA ILE A 138 5.72 0.46 -6.78
C ILE A 138 4.24 0.60 -7.09
N ASN A 139 3.56 1.38 -6.24
CA ASN A 139 2.15 1.66 -6.36
C ASN A 139 1.93 2.87 -7.27
N ILE A 140 1.14 2.72 -8.32
CA ILE A 140 0.89 3.75 -9.32
C ILE A 140 -0.58 4.11 -9.41
N GLY A 141 -0.85 5.34 -9.78
CA GLY A 141 -2.21 5.86 -9.91
C GLY A 141 -2.31 7.00 -10.91
N LYS A 142 -3.56 7.42 -11.14
CA LYS A 142 -3.92 8.49 -12.06
C LYS A 142 -3.71 9.87 -11.40
N ASN A 143 -3.20 10.85 -12.14
CA ASN A 143 -3.20 12.25 -11.73
C ASN A 143 -4.64 12.75 -11.48
N LYS A 144 -4.79 13.70 -10.57
CA LYS A 144 -6.10 14.26 -10.19
C LYS A 144 -6.80 14.94 -11.36
N ASP A 145 -6.03 15.67 -12.17
CA ASP A 145 -6.48 16.47 -13.31
C ASP A 145 -6.63 15.67 -14.63
N THR A 146 -6.15 14.44 -14.69
CA THR A 146 -6.40 13.55 -15.83
C THR A 146 -7.85 13.09 -15.81
N PRO A 147 -8.66 13.31 -16.88
CA PRO A 147 -10.01 12.76 -17.00
C PRO A 147 -10.03 11.24 -16.84
N VAL A 148 -11.14 10.67 -16.36
CA VAL A 148 -11.25 9.23 -16.08
C VAL A 148 -11.07 8.39 -17.35
N GLU A 149 -11.61 8.86 -18.48
CA GLU A 149 -11.50 8.25 -19.81
C GLU A 149 -10.07 8.16 -20.33
N HIS A 150 -9.16 9.03 -19.85
CA HIS A 150 -7.73 9.01 -20.14
C HIS A 150 -6.91 8.43 -18.98
N GLY A 151 -7.57 7.92 -17.95
CA GLY A 151 -6.93 7.44 -16.73
C GLY A 151 -5.91 6.34 -16.98
N LYS A 152 -6.17 5.43 -17.92
CA LYS A 152 -5.26 4.34 -18.28
C LYS A 152 -3.89 4.82 -18.75
N ASP A 153 -3.83 5.94 -19.47
CA ASP A 153 -2.57 6.48 -20.00
C ASP A 153 -1.58 6.81 -18.86
N ASP A 154 -2.08 7.33 -17.75
CA ASP A 154 -1.26 7.62 -16.57
C ASP A 154 -0.61 6.36 -15.98
N TYR A 155 -1.34 5.24 -15.94
CA TYR A 155 -0.77 3.96 -15.49
C TYR A 155 0.31 3.47 -16.46
N LEU A 156 0.06 3.54 -17.78
CA LEU A 156 1.01 3.08 -18.80
C LEU A 156 2.30 3.93 -18.79
N ILE A 157 2.18 5.25 -18.63
CA ILE A 157 3.33 6.17 -18.48
C ILE A 157 4.15 5.80 -17.22
N CYS A 158 3.49 5.57 -16.10
CA CYS A 158 4.18 5.13 -14.89
C CYS A 158 4.87 3.79 -15.09
N MET A 159 4.18 2.78 -15.67
CA MET A 159 4.75 1.46 -15.95
C MET A 159 6.03 1.55 -16.78
N GLU A 160 6.03 2.33 -17.87
CA GLU A 160 7.20 2.51 -18.74
C GLU A 160 8.44 2.95 -17.95
N LYS A 161 8.25 3.88 -17.00
CA LYS A 161 9.36 4.49 -16.26
C LYS A 161 9.86 3.62 -15.11
N ILE A 162 8.95 2.92 -14.42
CA ILE A 162 9.30 2.17 -13.20
C ILE A 162 9.70 0.72 -13.47
N TYR A 163 9.35 0.16 -14.61
CA TYR A 163 9.46 -1.27 -14.88
C TYR A 163 10.84 -1.88 -14.60
N PRO A 164 11.98 -1.26 -15.00
CA PRO A 164 13.30 -1.80 -14.72
C PRO A 164 13.61 -1.93 -13.22
N TYR A 165 12.99 -1.10 -12.41
CA TYR A 165 13.31 -0.90 -10.99
C TYR A 165 12.33 -1.59 -10.04
N ALA A 166 11.12 -1.87 -10.49
CA ALA A 166 10.10 -2.50 -9.69
C ALA A 166 10.36 -3.99 -9.48
N GLY A 167 10.13 -4.47 -8.25
CA GLY A 167 9.95 -5.88 -7.96
C GLY A 167 8.56 -6.34 -8.40
N TYR A 168 7.51 -5.57 -8.05
CA TYR A 168 6.16 -5.70 -8.59
C TYR A 168 5.53 -4.31 -8.74
N ILE A 169 4.47 -4.24 -9.54
CA ILE A 169 3.71 -3.00 -9.77
C ILE A 169 2.31 -3.16 -9.18
N ALA A 170 1.89 -2.20 -8.33
CA ALA A 170 0.56 -2.17 -7.76
C ALA A 170 -0.30 -1.11 -8.46
N ILE A 171 -1.39 -1.55 -9.09
CA ILE A 171 -2.35 -0.69 -9.79
C ILE A 171 -3.40 -0.21 -8.79
N ASN A 172 -3.36 1.07 -8.44
CA ASN A 172 -4.27 1.63 -7.45
C ASN A 172 -5.50 2.27 -8.10
N ILE A 173 -6.59 1.52 -8.16
CA ILE A 173 -7.89 1.97 -8.66
C ILE A 173 -8.91 2.20 -7.54
N SER A 174 -8.50 2.14 -6.28
CA SER A 174 -9.38 2.03 -5.13
C SER A 174 -9.39 3.22 -4.18
N SER A 175 -8.60 4.28 -4.46
CA SER A 175 -8.58 5.46 -3.60
C SER A 175 -9.92 6.21 -3.64
N PRO A 176 -10.52 6.51 -2.48
CA PRO A 176 -11.73 7.34 -2.43
C PRO A 176 -11.45 8.84 -2.59
N ASN A 177 -10.17 9.24 -2.66
CA ASN A 177 -9.72 10.62 -2.56
C ASN A 177 -9.34 11.24 -3.91
N THR A 178 -9.50 10.50 -5.01
CA THR A 178 -9.30 10.94 -6.38
C THR A 178 -10.63 10.84 -7.12
N PRO A 179 -11.17 11.93 -7.68
CA PRO A 179 -12.48 11.92 -8.34
C PRO A 179 -12.57 10.85 -9.44
N GLY A 180 -13.65 10.09 -9.43
CA GLY A 180 -13.95 9.07 -10.43
C GLY A 180 -13.04 7.84 -10.44
N LEU A 181 -12.00 7.77 -9.61
CA LEU A 181 -11.03 6.67 -9.68
C LEU A 181 -11.66 5.29 -9.44
N ARG A 182 -12.59 5.21 -8.48
CA ARG A 182 -13.25 3.94 -8.14
C ARG A 182 -14.16 3.40 -9.25
N THR A 183 -14.57 4.22 -10.22
CA THR A 183 -15.34 3.71 -11.38
C THR A 183 -14.50 2.80 -12.27
N LEU A 184 -13.17 2.89 -12.20
CA LEU A 184 -12.25 1.97 -12.91
C LEU A 184 -12.24 0.55 -12.30
N GLN A 185 -12.94 0.30 -11.19
CA GLN A 185 -13.01 -1.03 -10.59
C GLN A 185 -14.13 -1.91 -11.18
N TYR A 186 -14.94 -1.40 -12.09
CA TYR A 186 -16.17 -2.07 -12.52
C TYR A 186 -16.28 -2.19 -14.03
N GLY A 187 -16.88 -3.30 -14.47
CA GLY A 187 -17.36 -3.54 -15.83
C GLY A 187 -16.28 -3.34 -16.90
N GLU A 188 -16.70 -2.78 -18.04
CA GLU A 188 -15.82 -2.55 -19.20
C GLU A 188 -14.62 -1.66 -18.88
N ALA A 189 -14.77 -0.69 -17.98
CA ALA A 189 -13.66 0.19 -17.62
C ALA A 189 -12.52 -0.56 -16.90
N LEU A 190 -12.84 -1.56 -16.08
CA LEU A 190 -11.85 -2.43 -15.47
C LEU A 190 -11.18 -3.31 -16.53
N ASP A 191 -11.96 -3.97 -17.39
CA ASP A 191 -11.44 -4.86 -18.42
C ASP A 191 -10.54 -4.12 -19.42
N ASP A 192 -10.93 -2.94 -19.86
CA ASP A 192 -10.11 -2.07 -20.72
C ASP A 192 -8.77 -1.69 -20.08
N LEU A 193 -8.81 -1.32 -18.80
CA LEU A 193 -7.60 -0.97 -18.07
C LEU A 193 -6.68 -2.19 -17.91
N LEU A 194 -7.23 -3.34 -17.50
CA LEU A 194 -6.44 -4.56 -17.28
C LEU A 194 -5.84 -5.08 -18.59
N SER A 195 -6.59 -5.04 -19.71
CA SER A 195 -6.07 -5.38 -21.02
C SER A 195 -4.86 -4.51 -21.38
N ALA A 196 -5.01 -3.18 -21.31
CA ALA A 196 -3.92 -2.26 -21.63
C ALA A 196 -2.69 -2.45 -20.74
N ILE A 197 -2.88 -2.74 -19.44
CA ILE A 197 -1.81 -3.04 -18.50
C ILE A 197 -1.07 -4.32 -18.86
N LYS A 198 -1.78 -5.39 -19.23
CA LYS A 198 -1.17 -6.66 -19.62
C LYS A 198 -0.43 -6.57 -20.95
N ASP A 199 -0.97 -5.82 -21.91
CA ASP A 199 -0.29 -5.53 -23.19
C ASP A 199 1.02 -4.77 -22.91
N LYS A 200 0.96 -3.73 -22.07
CA LYS A 200 2.15 -2.97 -21.66
C LYS A 200 3.15 -3.80 -20.87
N GLN A 201 2.69 -4.67 -19.98
CA GLN A 201 3.55 -5.61 -19.24
C GLN A 201 4.31 -6.51 -20.22
N SER A 202 3.63 -7.06 -21.24
CA SER A 202 4.24 -7.93 -22.26
C SER A 202 5.28 -7.19 -23.10
N GLU A 203 4.98 -5.97 -23.55
CA GLU A 203 5.92 -5.08 -24.26
C GLU A 203 7.19 -4.85 -23.43
N LEU A 204 7.00 -4.44 -22.16
CA LEU A 204 8.11 -4.11 -21.26
C LEU A 204 8.92 -5.35 -20.86
N GLN A 205 8.27 -6.51 -20.68
CA GLN A 205 8.95 -7.79 -20.46
C GLN A 205 9.90 -8.12 -21.62
N GLN A 206 9.46 -7.95 -22.86
CA GLN A 206 10.32 -8.17 -24.03
C GLN A 206 11.46 -7.15 -24.10
N LYS A 207 11.17 -5.87 -23.84
CA LYS A 207 12.15 -4.78 -23.87
C LYS A 207 13.27 -4.97 -22.83
N TYR A 208 12.91 -5.35 -21.59
CA TYR A 208 13.85 -5.43 -20.48
C TYR A 208 14.29 -6.86 -20.14
N GLN A 209 13.79 -7.88 -20.83
CA GLN A 209 14.06 -9.30 -20.58
C GLN A 209 13.83 -9.67 -19.10
N LYS A 210 12.81 -9.05 -18.49
CA LYS A 210 12.48 -9.18 -17.06
C LYS A 210 10.96 -9.21 -16.91
N TYR A 211 10.44 -10.23 -16.23
CA TYR A 211 9.03 -10.24 -15.83
C TYR A 211 8.85 -9.47 -14.52
N VAL A 212 7.98 -8.48 -14.51
CA VAL A 212 7.58 -7.74 -13.31
C VAL A 212 6.10 -7.98 -13.07
N PRO A 213 5.72 -8.70 -12.01
CA PRO A 213 4.32 -9.00 -11.74
C PRO A 213 3.51 -7.76 -11.41
N VAL A 214 2.22 -7.81 -11.78
CA VAL A 214 1.25 -6.74 -11.57
C VAL A 214 0.18 -7.19 -10.57
N ALA A 215 -0.05 -6.39 -9.53
CA ALA A 215 -1.11 -6.59 -8.55
C ALA A 215 -2.14 -5.45 -8.61
N VAL A 216 -3.41 -5.75 -8.44
CA VAL A 216 -4.49 -4.75 -8.44
C VAL A 216 -4.98 -4.50 -7.02
N LYS A 217 -5.01 -3.24 -6.59
CA LYS A 217 -5.46 -2.85 -5.24
C LYS A 217 -6.91 -2.40 -5.24
N ILE A 218 -7.74 -3.13 -4.50
CA ILE A 218 -9.20 -2.96 -4.46
C ILE A 218 -9.69 -2.24 -3.19
N ALA A 219 -10.89 -1.67 -3.27
CA ALA A 219 -11.58 -1.04 -2.14
C ALA A 219 -12.20 -2.09 -1.21
N PRO A 220 -12.46 -1.75 0.06
CA PRO A 220 -13.20 -2.61 0.98
C PRO A 220 -14.73 -2.46 0.87
N ASP A 221 -15.19 -1.34 0.29
CA ASP A 221 -16.60 -0.94 0.25
C ASP A 221 -17.30 -1.52 -1.00
N LEU A 222 -17.07 -2.80 -1.28
CA LEU A 222 -17.60 -3.52 -2.44
C LEU A 222 -18.76 -4.41 -2.00
N SER A 223 -19.79 -4.55 -2.84
CA SER A 223 -20.80 -5.60 -2.68
C SER A 223 -20.20 -6.98 -3.01
N GLU A 224 -20.93 -8.04 -2.71
CA GLU A 224 -20.51 -9.39 -3.05
C GLU A 224 -20.45 -9.59 -4.57
N GLU A 225 -21.42 -9.06 -5.30
CA GLU A 225 -21.50 -9.13 -6.76
C GLU A 225 -20.34 -8.37 -7.41
N GLU A 226 -20.02 -7.17 -6.91
CA GLU A 226 -18.89 -6.39 -7.39
C GLU A 226 -17.55 -7.11 -7.16
N LEU A 227 -17.41 -7.78 -6.03
CA LEU A 227 -16.20 -8.54 -5.72
C LEU A 227 -16.04 -9.76 -6.62
N ILE A 228 -17.14 -10.47 -6.93
CA ILE A 228 -17.15 -11.59 -7.90
C ILE A 228 -16.73 -11.08 -9.28
N GLN A 229 -17.32 -9.99 -9.76
CA GLN A 229 -16.95 -9.40 -11.07
C GLN A 229 -15.48 -9.01 -11.14
N ILE A 230 -14.95 -8.39 -10.08
CA ILE A 230 -13.53 -8.05 -10.00
C ILE A 230 -12.65 -9.31 -10.07
N ALA A 231 -12.98 -10.34 -9.27
CA ALA A 231 -12.23 -11.60 -9.27
C ALA A 231 -12.19 -12.25 -10.65
N ASP A 232 -13.36 -12.35 -11.33
CA ASP A 232 -13.46 -12.89 -12.68
C ASP A 232 -12.62 -12.08 -13.71
N SER A 233 -12.63 -10.74 -13.60
CA SER A 233 -11.80 -9.88 -14.47
C SER A 233 -10.30 -10.09 -14.20
N LEU A 234 -9.88 -10.19 -12.92
CA LEU A 234 -8.48 -10.44 -12.59
C LEU A 234 -8.00 -11.79 -13.16
N ILE A 235 -8.81 -12.85 -13.05
CA ILE A 235 -8.50 -14.17 -13.60
C ILE A 235 -8.44 -14.11 -15.13
N ARG A 236 -9.44 -13.53 -15.77
CA ARG A 236 -9.55 -13.41 -17.26
C ARG A 236 -8.34 -12.72 -17.86
N HIS A 237 -7.86 -11.68 -17.20
CA HIS A 237 -6.70 -10.90 -17.65
C HIS A 237 -5.36 -11.43 -17.12
N ASN A 238 -5.32 -12.60 -16.44
CA ASN A 238 -4.10 -13.19 -15.89
C ASN A 238 -3.29 -12.17 -15.04
N ILE A 239 -3.97 -11.48 -14.11
CA ILE A 239 -3.31 -10.57 -13.16
C ILE A 239 -2.55 -11.40 -12.13
N ASP A 240 -1.34 -10.94 -11.76
CA ASP A 240 -0.40 -11.74 -10.95
C ASP A 240 -0.71 -11.70 -9.45
N GLY A 241 -1.45 -10.71 -8.98
CA GLY A 241 -1.79 -10.56 -7.56
C GLY A 241 -2.95 -9.61 -7.31
N ALA A 242 -3.58 -9.75 -6.15
CA ALA A 242 -4.59 -8.81 -5.66
C ALA A 242 -4.14 -8.20 -4.32
N ILE A 243 -4.39 -6.91 -4.09
CA ILE A 243 -4.12 -6.24 -2.81
C ILE A 243 -5.46 -5.84 -2.17
N ALA A 244 -5.81 -6.48 -1.09
CA ALA A 244 -7.05 -6.27 -0.36
C ALA A 244 -6.77 -5.90 1.12
N THR A 245 -7.07 -4.64 1.54
CA THR A 245 -7.84 -3.61 0.85
C THR A 245 -7.23 -2.21 0.98
N ASN A 246 -7.79 -1.23 0.25
CA ASN A 246 -7.60 0.19 0.52
C ASN A 246 -8.41 0.61 1.78
N THR A 247 -8.59 1.90 1.99
CA THR A 247 -9.34 2.51 3.09
C THR A 247 -10.85 2.50 2.83
N THR A 248 -11.68 2.54 3.90
CA THR A 248 -13.14 2.54 3.83
C THR A 248 -13.75 3.92 3.95
N LEU A 249 -14.95 4.09 3.39
CA LEU A 249 -15.82 5.24 3.63
C LEU A 249 -16.81 4.99 4.79
N ASP A 250 -16.93 3.77 5.29
CA ASP A 250 -17.76 3.44 6.45
C ASP A 250 -17.21 4.11 7.73
N ARG A 251 -18.12 4.64 8.54
CA ARG A 251 -17.83 5.36 9.80
C ARG A 251 -18.42 4.72 11.05
N LYS A 252 -19.20 3.63 10.89
CA LYS A 252 -19.95 3.00 12.00
C LYS A 252 -19.11 2.72 13.23
N LEU A 253 -17.86 2.23 13.04
CA LEU A 253 -16.97 1.86 14.14
C LEU A 253 -16.22 3.05 14.78
N VAL A 254 -16.42 4.25 14.27
CA VAL A 254 -15.82 5.48 14.80
C VAL A 254 -16.87 6.56 15.08
N GLU A 255 -18.14 6.21 14.98
CA GLU A 255 -19.26 7.14 15.22
C GLU A 255 -19.17 7.73 16.63
N GLY A 256 -19.39 9.03 16.73
CA GLY A 256 -19.28 9.77 17.99
C GLY A 256 -17.86 10.14 18.43
N LEU A 257 -16.81 9.59 17.77
CA LEU A 257 -15.43 9.96 18.07
C LEU A 257 -15.01 11.24 17.36
N ASN A 258 -13.99 11.91 17.89
CA ASN A 258 -13.43 13.09 17.27
C ASN A 258 -13.00 12.83 15.82
N TYR A 259 -13.29 13.76 14.92
CA TYR A 259 -13.01 13.70 13.47
C TYR A 259 -13.76 12.63 12.69
N CYS A 260 -14.68 11.84 13.27
CA CYS A 260 -15.40 10.78 12.57
C CYS A 260 -16.17 11.28 11.33
N GLN A 261 -16.60 12.54 11.31
CA GLN A 261 -17.33 13.18 10.20
C GLN A 261 -16.42 13.72 9.08
N GLN A 262 -15.10 13.61 9.24
CA GLN A 262 -14.18 14.08 8.19
C GLN A 262 -14.31 13.24 6.92
N ALA A 263 -14.33 13.91 5.77
CA ALA A 263 -14.28 13.25 4.47
C ALA A 263 -12.92 12.57 4.26
N GLY A 264 -12.91 11.46 3.53
CA GLY A 264 -11.71 10.70 3.20
C GLY A 264 -11.82 9.22 3.56
N GLY A 265 -10.74 8.46 3.38
CA GLY A 265 -10.67 7.04 3.69
C GLY A 265 -10.27 6.78 5.14
N LEU A 266 -11.00 5.93 5.85
CA LEU A 266 -10.68 5.45 7.19
C LEU A 266 -9.82 4.20 7.12
N SER A 267 -8.73 4.18 7.90
CA SER A 267 -7.79 3.07 8.06
C SER A 267 -7.50 2.77 9.53
N GLY A 268 -6.73 1.73 9.79
CA GLY A 268 -6.38 1.31 11.15
C GLY A 268 -7.31 0.23 11.69
N ARG A 269 -7.37 0.05 13.01
CA ARG A 269 -8.17 -1.00 13.67
C ARG A 269 -9.64 -1.06 13.20
N PRO A 270 -10.34 0.06 12.95
CA PRO A 270 -11.74 0.02 12.53
C PRO A 270 -12.00 -0.78 11.25
N ILE A 271 -11.05 -0.87 10.32
CA ILE A 271 -11.23 -1.62 9.07
C ILE A 271 -10.88 -3.10 9.17
N GLN A 272 -10.34 -3.58 10.31
CA GLN A 272 -9.77 -4.92 10.44
C GLN A 272 -10.73 -6.03 10.00
N LEU A 273 -11.93 -6.06 10.57
CA LEU A 273 -12.92 -7.10 10.30
C LEU A 273 -13.40 -7.06 8.84
N ARG A 274 -13.74 -5.88 8.34
CA ARG A 274 -14.21 -5.74 6.95
C ARG A 274 -13.15 -6.15 5.94
N SER A 275 -11.91 -5.71 6.13
CA SER A 275 -10.80 -6.12 5.25
C SER A 275 -10.55 -7.64 5.32
N THR A 276 -10.67 -8.27 6.48
CA THR A 276 -10.52 -9.72 6.64
C THR A 276 -11.64 -10.49 5.91
N GLU A 277 -12.87 -9.98 5.98
CA GLU A 277 -14.02 -10.54 5.26
C GLU A 277 -13.83 -10.46 3.74
N VAL A 278 -13.44 -9.28 3.22
CA VAL A 278 -13.13 -9.08 1.80
C VAL A 278 -12.03 -10.03 1.33
N ILE A 279 -10.96 -10.21 2.10
CA ILE A 279 -9.89 -11.15 1.76
C ILE A 279 -10.42 -12.58 1.67
N ARG A 280 -11.23 -13.02 2.65
CA ARG A 280 -11.80 -14.37 2.67
C ARG A 280 -12.73 -14.63 1.48
N GLN A 281 -13.55 -13.65 1.14
CA GLN A 281 -14.45 -13.73 -0.01
C GLN A 281 -13.65 -13.73 -1.31
N LEU A 282 -12.72 -12.79 -1.47
CA LEU A 282 -11.85 -12.71 -2.65
C LEU A 282 -11.04 -14.02 -2.85
N TYR A 283 -10.51 -14.60 -1.76
CA TYR A 283 -9.77 -15.87 -1.82
C TYR A 283 -10.62 -17.01 -2.40
N ARG A 284 -11.90 -17.08 -2.02
CA ARG A 284 -12.85 -18.08 -2.58
C ARG A 284 -13.08 -17.86 -4.07
N GLU A 285 -13.33 -16.61 -4.46
CA GLU A 285 -13.65 -16.25 -5.85
C GLU A 285 -12.42 -16.39 -6.78
N LEU A 286 -11.23 -16.10 -6.30
CA LEU A 286 -9.97 -16.29 -7.05
C LEU A 286 -9.54 -17.76 -7.15
N ARG A 287 -10.19 -18.70 -6.45
CA ARG A 287 -9.98 -20.16 -6.55
C ARG A 287 -8.52 -20.61 -6.39
N GLY A 288 -7.71 -19.79 -5.71
CA GLY A 288 -6.28 -20.05 -5.53
C GLY A 288 -5.40 -19.72 -6.75
N GLU A 289 -5.98 -19.18 -7.82
CA GLU A 289 -5.24 -18.82 -9.04
C GLU A 289 -4.39 -17.57 -8.87
N ILE A 290 -4.85 -16.62 -8.05
CA ILE A 290 -4.19 -15.33 -7.84
C ILE A 290 -3.92 -15.13 -6.34
N PRO A 291 -2.66 -14.94 -5.92
CA PRO A 291 -2.32 -14.68 -4.52
C PRO A 291 -2.81 -13.31 -4.06
N ILE A 292 -3.09 -13.20 -2.76
CA ILE A 292 -3.59 -11.97 -2.14
C ILE A 292 -2.55 -11.39 -1.19
N ILE A 293 -2.31 -10.09 -1.29
CA ILE A 293 -1.61 -9.28 -0.29
C ILE A 293 -2.67 -8.64 0.61
N GLY A 294 -2.75 -9.09 1.86
CA GLY A 294 -3.76 -8.63 2.83
C GLY A 294 -3.35 -7.33 3.51
N VAL A 295 -4.22 -6.32 3.46
CA VAL A 295 -4.00 -5.00 4.06
C VAL A 295 -5.25 -4.52 4.79
N GLY A 296 -5.08 -3.88 5.93
CA GLY A 296 -6.17 -3.20 6.65
C GLY A 296 -6.34 -3.69 8.08
N GLY A 297 -6.09 -2.80 9.03
CA GLY A 297 -6.32 -3.04 10.44
C GLY A 297 -5.36 -4.02 11.13
N ILE A 298 -4.20 -4.31 10.53
CA ILE A 298 -3.19 -5.16 11.18
C ILE A 298 -2.41 -4.31 12.19
N ASP A 299 -2.70 -4.52 13.47
CA ASP A 299 -2.11 -3.83 14.62
C ASP A 299 -1.50 -4.79 15.66
N SER A 300 -1.58 -6.09 15.39
CA SER A 300 -1.13 -7.15 16.30
C SER A 300 -0.77 -8.42 15.51
N LEU A 301 -0.09 -9.35 16.19
CA LEU A 301 0.17 -10.70 15.64
C LEU A 301 -1.14 -11.45 15.38
N THR A 302 -2.14 -11.30 16.23
CA THR A 302 -3.46 -11.94 16.03
C THR A 302 -4.10 -11.46 14.74
N ALA A 303 -4.17 -10.13 14.52
CA ALA A 303 -4.71 -9.56 13.28
C ALA A 303 -3.92 -10.00 12.04
N ALA A 304 -2.59 -10.12 12.15
CA ALA A 304 -1.75 -10.63 11.07
C ALA A 304 -2.08 -12.09 10.72
N ARG A 305 -2.21 -12.96 11.73
CA ARG A 305 -2.58 -14.37 11.56
C ARG A 305 -3.98 -14.55 10.96
N GLU A 306 -4.94 -13.71 11.37
CA GLU A 306 -6.29 -13.72 10.80
C GLU A 306 -6.30 -13.41 9.30
N LYS A 307 -5.46 -12.48 8.82
CA LYS A 307 -5.32 -12.19 7.39
C LYS A 307 -4.79 -13.40 6.62
N ILE A 308 -3.72 -14.03 7.13
CA ILE A 308 -3.15 -15.24 6.51
C ILE A 308 -4.18 -16.38 6.52
N ALA A 309 -4.83 -16.64 7.65
CA ALA A 309 -5.86 -17.68 7.77
C ALA A 309 -7.09 -17.42 6.86
N SER A 310 -7.30 -16.18 6.44
CA SER A 310 -8.36 -15.79 5.51
C SER A 310 -7.96 -15.89 4.04
N GLY A 311 -6.73 -16.32 3.73
CA GLY A 311 -6.25 -16.55 2.37
C GLY A 311 -5.19 -15.57 1.85
N ALA A 312 -4.70 -14.63 2.68
CA ALA A 312 -3.60 -13.77 2.26
C ALA A 312 -2.28 -14.54 2.25
N SER A 313 -1.53 -14.42 1.15
CA SER A 313 -0.17 -14.99 0.99
C SER A 313 0.89 -14.08 1.60
N LEU A 314 0.68 -12.77 1.54
CA LEU A 314 1.51 -11.71 2.11
C LEU A 314 0.60 -10.72 2.84
N ILE A 315 1.17 -9.95 3.76
CA ILE A 315 0.44 -8.91 4.49
C ILE A 315 1.20 -7.58 4.50
N GLN A 316 0.45 -6.48 4.60
CA GLN A 316 1.04 -5.14 4.71
C GLN A 316 0.45 -4.36 5.88
N ILE A 317 1.26 -3.54 6.52
CA ILE A 317 0.83 -2.62 7.58
C ILE A 317 1.07 -1.16 7.20
N PHE A 318 0.17 -0.29 7.69
CA PHE A 318 0.26 1.17 7.59
C PHE A 318 -0.05 1.80 8.95
N SER A 319 -1.33 1.95 9.30
CA SER A 319 -1.77 2.61 10.54
C SER A 319 -1.28 1.88 11.79
N GLY A 320 -1.29 0.55 11.80
CA GLY A 320 -0.73 -0.23 12.89
C GLY A 320 0.75 0.10 13.16
N PHE A 321 1.53 0.31 12.10
CA PHE A 321 2.92 0.75 12.25
C PHE A 321 3.03 2.16 12.86
N ILE A 322 2.15 3.09 12.49
CA ILE A 322 2.12 4.44 13.08
C ILE A 322 1.79 4.39 14.59
N TYR A 323 0.87 3.51 15.00
CA TYR A 323 0.47 3.38 16.39
C TYR A 323 1.45 2.57 17.25
N HIS A 324 2.04 1.50 16.71
CA HIS A 324 2.84 0.53 17.48
C HIS A 324 4.33 0.56 17.16
N GLY A 325 4.72 1.20 16.05
CA GLY A 325 6.10 1.39 15.63
C GLY A 325 6.81 0.11 15.19
N PRO A 326 8.15 0.19 15.11
CA PRO A 326 8.97 -0.92 14.61
C PRO A 326 8.83 -2.23 15.41
N LYS A 327 8.47 -2.15 16.69
CA LYS A 327 8.23 -3.34 17.52
C LYS A 327 7.16 -4.25 16.92
N LEU A 328 6.10 -3.68 16.32
CA LEU A 328 5.05 -4.45 15.67
C LEU A 328 5.61 -5.32 14.52
N VAL A 329 6.54 -4.78 13.73
CA VAL A 329 7.21 -5.52 12.65
C VAL A 329 7.92 -6.74 13.22
N LYS A 330 8.73 -6.54 14.26
CA LYS A 330 9.48 -7.63 14.91
C LYS A 330 8.56 -8.67 15.54
N ASP A 331 7.51 -8.25 16.23
CA ASP A 331 6.57 -9.15 16.89
C ASP A 331 5.83 -10.01 15.86
N ILE A 332 5.37 -9.43 14.75
CA ILE A 332 4.71 -10.17 13.69
C ILE A 332 5.69 -11.12 13.00
N VAL A 333 6.82 -10.64 12.50
CA VAL A 333 7.75 -11.45 11.68
C VAL A 333 8.30 -12.63 12.47
N ASN A 334 8.62 -12.44 13.76
CA ASN A 334 9.18 -13.53 14.55
C ASN A 334 8.17 -14.63 14.89
N HIS A 335 6.87 -14.34 14.90
CA HIS A 335 5.86 -15.26 15.44
C HIS A 335 4.75 -15.64 14.43
N ILE A 336 4.71 -15.04 13.23
CA ILE A 336 3.72 -15.37 12.20
C ILE A 336 3.92 -16.78 11.66
#